data_428dc9e2973ca23011b92ad15c863f64
#
_entry.id   428dc9e2973ca23011b92ad15c863f64
#
_cell.length_a   1.000
_cell.length_b   1.000
_cell.length_c   1.000
_cell.angle_alpha   90.00
_cell.angle_beta   90.00
_cell.angle_gamma   90.00
#
_symmetry.space_group_name_H-M   'P 1'
#
loop_
_entity.id
_entity.type
_entity.pdbx_description
1 polymer ?
#
loop_
_entity_poly.entity_id
_entity_poly.type
_entity_poly.pdbx_seq_one_letter_code
_entity_poly.pdbx_strand_id
1 'polypeptide(L)' 'MTLELLKGKIHRATVIQAELDYVGSITVDEALLEAAGILEYEKVQIVDVNNGSRFETYTISGQRGSGMICLNGAAAR' A
#
# COMPACT_ATOMS: atom_id res chain seq x y z
N MET A 1 -6.29 24.78 -13.62
CA MET A 1 -6.85 24.01 -12.49
C MET A 1 -6.45 22.56 -12.57
N THR A 2 -6.04 21.98 -11.45
CA THR A 2 -5.70 20.56 -11.36
C THR A 2 -6.80 19.83 -10.61
N LEU A 3 -7.13 18.62 -11.08
CA LEU A 3 -8.05 17.74 -10.38
C LEU A 3 -7.30 16.53 -9.86
N GLU A 4 -7.63 16.14 -8.64
CA GLU A 4 -7.10 14.94 -8.04
C GLU A 4 -8.24 13.95 -7.90
N LEU A 5 -8.13 12.81 -8.58
CA LEU A 5 -9.16 11.80 -8.61
C LEU A 5 -8.62 10.46 -8.13
N LEU A 6 -9.50 9.66 -7.54
CA LEU A 6 -9.14 8.30 -7.15
C LEU A 6 -8.88 7.46 -8.40
N LYS A 7 -7.68 6.89 -8.49
CA LYS A 7 -7.28 6.05 -9.61
C LYS A 7 -7.62 4.59 -9.37
N GLY A 8 -7.43 4.12 -8.14
CA GLY A 8 -7.71 2.74 -7.79
C GLY A 8 -7.71 2.57 -6.28
N LYS A 9 -8.22 1.44 -5.81
CA LYS A 9 -8.39 1.20 -4.38
C LYS A 9 -8.30 -0.27 -4.06
N ILE A 10 -7.61 -0.58 -2.94
CA ILE A 10 -7.66 -1.90 -2.31
C ILE A 10 -8.32 -1.66 -0.96
N HIS A 11 -9.51 -2.23 -0.75
CA HIS A 11 -10.33 -1.94 0.41
C HIS A 11 -10.26 -3.07 1.43
N ARG A 12 -10.00 -2.70 2.69
CA ARG A 12 -9.99 -3.62 3.83
C ARG A 12 -8.99 -4.77 3.69
N ALA A 13 -7.86 -4.51 3.05
CA ALA A 13 -6.78 -5.49 2.99
C ALA A 13 -6.20 -5.72 4.38
N THR A 14 -5.75 -6.94 4.63
CA THR A 14 -5.11 -7.28 5.90
C THR A 14 -3.61 -7.21 5.77
N VAL A 15 -2.96 -6.45 6.64
CA VAL A 15 -1.50 -6.38 6.71
C VAL A 15 -1.01 -7.66 7.38
N ILE A 16 -0.22 -8.46 6.66
CA ILE A 16 0.30 -9.72 7.17
C ILE A 16 1.70 -9.64 7.74
N GLN A 17 2.37 -8.52 7.49
CA GLN A 17 3.72 -8.30 7.99
C GLN A 17 4.05 -6.82 8.04
N ALA A 18 4.85 -6.40 9.02
CA ALA A 18 5.34 -5.04 9.13
C ALA A 18 6.82 -5.09 9.53
N GLU A 19 7.66 -4.35 8.79
CA GLU A 19 9.10 -4.30 9.03
C GLU A 19 9.53 -2.88 9.38
N LEU A 20 10.03 -2.68 10.58
CA LEU A 20 10.40 -1.35 11.09
C LEU A 20 11.75 -0.85 10.59
N ASP A 21 12.61 -1.75 10.13
CA ASP A 21 13.97 -1.40 9.71
C ASP A 21 14.08 -0.96 8.26
N TYR A 22 12.97 -0.79 7.59
CA TYR A 22 12.93 -0.45 6.17
C TYR A 22 12.56 1.02 5.96
N VAL A 23 12.93 1.58 4.81
CA VAL A 23 12.47 2.91 4.41
C VAL A 23 10.97 2.83 4.12
N GLY A 24 10.21 3.84 4.54
CA GLY A 24 8.75 3.81 4.46
C GLY A 24 8.22 3.45 3.07
N SER A 25 7.50 2.34 2.99
CA SER A 25 6.86 1.85 1.76
C SER A 25 5.83 0.80 2.12
N ILE A 26 5.07 0.36 1.13
CA ILE A 26 4.14 -0.76 1.29
C ILE A 26 4.38 -1.77 0.17
N THR A 27 4.65 -3.01 0.55
CA THR A 27 4.78 -4.11 -0.40
C THR A 27 3.42 -4.77 -0.56
N VAL A 28 2.94 -4.86 -1.79
CA VAL A 28 1.63 -5.41 -2.11
C VAL A 28 1.78 -6.47 -3.19
N ASP A 29 1.07 -7.58 -3.03
CA ASP A 29 0.98 -8.62 -4.05
C ASP A 29 0.76 -7.98 -5.43
N GLU A 30 1.61 -8.32 -6.39
CA GLU A 30 1.55 -7.75 -7.74
C GLU A 30 0.17 -7.93 -8.38
N ALA A 31 -0.49 -9.06 -8.13
CA ALA A 31 -1.81 -9.31 -8.68
C ALA A 31 -2.85 -8.33 -8.14
N LEU A 32 -2.72 -7.94 -6.87
CA LEU A 32 -3.62 -6.95 -6.25
C LEU A 32 -3.37 -5.56 -6.81
N LEU A 33 -2.10 -5.18 -6.99
CA LEU A 33 -1.76 -3.91 -7.62
C LEU A 33 -2.33 -3.82 -9.03
N GLU A 34 -2.15 -4.89 -9.79
CA GLU A 34 -2.64 -4.97 -11.16
C GLU A 34 -4.16 -4.86 -11.21
N ALA A 35 -4.85 -5.58 -10.34
CA ALA A 35 -6.32 -5.55 -10.28
C ALA A 35 -6.85 -4.16 -9.91
N ALA A 36 -6.12 -3.40 -9.10
CA ALA A 36 -6.50 -2.05 -8.71
C ALA A 36 -6.03 -0.98 -9.69
N GLY A 37 -5.20 -1.36 -10.67
CA GLY A 37 -4.62 -0.41 -11.61
C GLY A 37 -3.52 0.46 -11.00
N ILE A 38 -2.90 -0.01 -9.92
CA ILE A 38 -1.82 0.71 -9.24
C ILE A 38 -0.48 0.18 -9.73
N LEU A 39 0.42 1.09 -10.07
CA LEU A 39 1.76 0.73 -10.56
C LEU A 39 2.73 0.58 -9.39
N GLU A 40 3.80 -0.19 -9.62
CA GLU A 40 4.91 -0.24 -8.67
C GLU A 40 5.51 1.16 -8.54
N TYR A 41 5.92 1.54 -7.34
CA TYR A 41 6.46 2.85 -6.96
C TYR A 41 5.47 4.00 -7.06
N GLU A 42 4.20 3.70 -7.28
CA GLU A 42 3.17 4.73 -7.29
C GLU A 42 2.88 5.19 -5.87
N LYS A 43 2.68 6.50 -5.70
CA LYS A 43 2.29 7.06 -4.42
C LYS A 43 0.87 6.67 -4.09
N VAL A 44 0.66 6.18 -2.86
CA VAL A 44 -0.66 5.77 -2.38
C VAL A 44 -0.94 6.37 -1.01
N GLN A 45 -2.20 6.50 -0.68
CA GLN A 45 -2.64 6.87 0.65
C GLN A 45 -3.14 5.62 1.36
N ILE A 46 -2.65 5.42 2.59
CA ILE A 46 -3.06 4.29 3.42
C ILE A 46 -3.92 4.83 4.55
N VAL A 47 -5.04 4.15 4.78
CA VAL A 47 -5.98 4.48 5.86
C VAL A 47 -6.14 3.26 6.74
N ASP A 48 -5.83 3.42 8.03
CA ASP A 48 -6.05 2.36 9.01
C ASP A 48 -7.49 2.45 9.50
N VAL A 49 -8.29 1.41 9.22
CA VAL A 49 -9.71 1.43 9.58
C VAL A 49 -9.96 1.31 11.08
N ASN A 50 -8.98 0.85 11.84
CA ASN A 50 -9.12 0.68 13.29
C ASN A 50 -8.96 1.98 14.06
N ASN A 51 -8.06 2.85 13.64
CA ASN A 51 -7.77 4.10 14.36
C ASN A 51 -7.92 5.36 13.51
N GLY A 52 -8.27 5.22 12.25
CA GLY A 52 -8.46 6.36 11.35
C GLY A 52 -7.19 7.05 10.89
N SER A 53 -6.03 6.50 11.18
CA SER A 53 -4.76 7.09 10.74
C SER A 53 -4.66 7.08 9.22
N ARG A 54 -4.10 8.15 8.66
CA ARG A 54 -3.86 8.30 7.23
C ARG A 54 -2.44 8.71 7.00
N PHE A 55 -1.80 8.11 6.01
CA PHE A 55 -0.45 8.49 5.61
C PHE A 55 -0.20 8.13 4.16
N GLU A 56 0.81 8.77 3.59
CA GLU A 56 1.18 8.55 2.20
C GLU A 56 2.51 7.82 2.13
N THR A 57 2.62 6.91 1.17
CA THR A 57 3.84 6.17 0.92
C THR A 57 3.85 5.72 -0.55
N TYR A 58 4.75 4.84 -0.93
CA TYR A 58 4.80 4.31 -2.28
C TYR A 58 4.76 2.78 -2.25
N THR A 59 4.33 2.21 -3.37
CA THR A 59 4.17 0.76 -3.50
C THR A 59 5.44 0.08 -3.98
N ILE A 60 5.63 -1.15 -3.50
CA ILE A 60 6.62 -2.09 -4.02
C ILE A 60 5.87 -3.36 -4.38
N SER A 61 6.15 -3.93 -5.55
CA SER A 61 5.52 -5.18 -5.98
C SER A 61 6.01 -6.35 -5.14
N GLY A 62 5.08 -7.06 -4.53
CA GLY A 62 5.34 -8.30 -3.84
C GLY A 62 5.12 -9.50 -4.76
N GLN A 63 5.47 -10.68 -4.27
CA GLN A 63 5.32 -11.91 -5.04
C GLN A 63 3.88 -12.11 -5.49
N ARG A 64 3.69 -12.31 -6.79
CA ARG A 64 2.37 -12.47 -7.40
C ARG A 64 1.66 -13.70 -6.83
N GLY A 65 0.42 -13.49 -6.39
CA GLY A 65 -0.40 -14.56 -5.83
C GLY A 65 -0.15 -14.86 -4.38
N SER A 66 0.76 -14.12 -3.73
CA SER A 66 1.09 -14.36 -2.30
C SER A 66 0.05 -13.80 -1.34
N GLY A 67 -0.78 -12.86 -1.80
CA GLY A 67 -1.69 -12.13 -0.93
C GLY A 67 -0.97 -11.16 0.01
N MET A 68 0.30 -10.87 -0.24
CA MET A 68 1.13 -10.07 0.66
C MET A 68 0.71 -8.62 0.72
N ILE A 69 0.56 -8.11 1.94
CA ILE A 69 0.48 -6.69 2.24
C ILE A 69 1.44 -6.46 3.42
N CYS A 70 2.52 -5.76 3.17
CA CYS A 70 3.56 -5.54 4.18
C CYS A 70 3.89 -4.05 4.28
N LEU A 71 3.76 -3.49 5.47
CA LEU A 71 4.17 -2.12 5.75
C LEU A 71 5.64 -2.13 6.16
N ASN A 72 6.43 -1.29 5.51
CA ASN A 72 7.88 -1.24 5.72
C ASN A 72 8.30 0.06 6.39
N GLY A 73 9.23 -0.02 7.34
CA GLY A 73 9.84 1.15 7.95
C GLY A 73 8.85 2.09 8.61
N ALA A 74 8.90 3.37 8.28
CA ALA A 74 8.04 4.39 8.87
C ALA A 74 6.55 4.11 8.64
N ALA A 75 6.19 3.46 7.54
CA ALA A 75 4.80 3.12 7.25
C ALA A 75 4.24 2.08 8.23
N ALA A 76 5.09 1.30 8.88
CA ALA A 76 4.67 0.30 9.85
C ALA A 76 4.21 0.90 11.18
N ARG A 77 4.45 2.17 11.40
CA ARG A 77 4.12 2.89 12.63
C ARG A 77 2.80 3.61 12.49
#